data_fe6630b1f9d8ea5bbe0b3ea7d9f18218
#
_entry.id   fe6630b1f9d8ea5bbe0b3ea7d9f18218
#
_cell.length_a   1.000
_cell.length_b   1.000
_cell.length_c   1.000
_cell.angle_alpha   90.00
_cell.angle_beta   90.00
_cell.angle_gamma   90.00
#
_symmetry.space_group_name_H-M   'P 1'
#
loop_
_entity.id
_entity.type
_entity.pdbx_description
1 polymer ?
#
loop_
_entity_poly.entity_id
_entity_poly.type
_entity_poly.pdbx_seq_one_letter_code
_entity_poly.pdbx_strand_id
1 'polypeptide(L)'
;GRWRATVIICITIPMSLVASFIYLGIIDGGSLNIISLSCLSIAIGNVVDDAIVVLENVTTHIERGSEPKQAAIHATNEVAISVIASTLTMIAVFFPLTMVSGMSGVLFRQLGWMMCVIMTVSTVSALSFTPMMCAQLLRLQKKQSKMFVTLYTPIQRALDGLDVWYQNRLNWAVRHRLT
;
A
#
# COMPACT_ATOMS: atom_id res chain seq x y z
N GLY A 1 9.83 -9.09 13.99
CA GLY A 1 9.27 -8.71 12.88
C GLY A 1 8.89 -7.30 12.48
N ARG A 2 8.18 -6.55 13.30
CA ARG A 2 7.56 -5.26 12.89
C ARG A 2 8.53 -4.19 12.40
N TRP A 3 9.74 -4.11 12.96
CA TRP A 3 10.77 -3.17 12.51
C TRP A 3 11.19 -3.40 11.05
N ARG A 4 11.34 -4.66 10.64
CA ARG A 4 11.73 -4.99 9.26
C ARG A 4 10.63 -4.66 8.27
N ALA A 5 9.37 -4.89 8.65
CA ALA A 5 8.21 -4.47 7.89
C ALA A 5 8.19 -2.95 7.67
N THR A 6 8.43 -2.18 8.72
CA THR A 6 8.52 -0.71 8.64
C THR A 6 9.65 -0.26 7.71
N VAL A 7 10.82 -0.92 7.76
CA VAL A 7 11.95 -0.62 6.86
C VAL A 7 11.57 -0.88 5.40
N ILE A 8 10.85 -1.96 5.09
CA ILE A 8 10.40 -2.25 3.73
C ILE A 8 9.51 -1.13 3.21
N ILE A 9 8.52 -0.69 3.99
CA ILE A 9 7.64 0.42 3.62
C ILE A 9 8.45 1.71 3.43
N CYS A 10 9.36 2.03 4.35
CA CYS A 10 10.22 3.22 4.27
C CYS A 10 11.12 3.23 3.02
N ILE A 11 11.48 2.08 2.48
CA ILE A 11 12.26 1.97 1.23
C ILE A 11 11.34 2.03 0.00
N THR A 12 10.15 1.46 0.08
CA THR A 12 9.18 1.44 -1.03
C THR A 12 8.72 2.85 -1.40
N ILE A 13 8.51 3.73 -0.41
CA ILE A 13 8.08 5.12 -0.64
C ILE A 13 9.07 5.89 -1.52
N PRO A 14 10.37 6.04 -1.17
CA PRO A 14 11.30 6.77 -2.01
C PRO A 14 11.53 6.11 -3.37
N MET A 15 11.47 4.79 -3.48
CA MET A 15 11.59 4.10 -4.78
C MET A 15 10.45 4.48 -5.72
N SER A 16 9.22 4.51 -5.22
CA SER A 16 8.06 4.92 -6.03
C SER A 16 8.10 6.40 -6.39
N LEU A 17 8.58 7.26 -5.48
CA LEU A 17 8.79 8.68 -5.75
C LEU A 17 9.85 8.91 -6.84
N VAL A 18 10.99 8.24 -6.75
CA VAL A 18 12.05 8.32 -7.77
C VAL A 18 11.51 7.88 -9.13
N ALA A 19 10.77 6.77 -9.21
CA ALA A 19 10.14 6.33 -10.45
C ALA A 19 9.17 7.37 -11.02
N SER A 20 8.40 8.05 -10.16
CA SER A 20 7.49 9.12 -10.55
C SER A 20 8.23 10.37 -11.04
N PHE A 21 9.35 10.72 -10.41
CA PHE A 21 10.21 11.84 -10.87
C PHE A 21 10.91 11.54 -12.19
N ILE A 22 11.35 10.31 -12.42
CA ILE A 22 11.92 9.88 -13.71
C ILE A 22 10.89 10.03 -14.81
N TYR A 23 9.64 9.61 -14.55
CA TYR A 23 8.55 9.80 -15.50
C TYR A 23 8.31 11.29 -15.83
N LEU A 24 8.22 12.14 -14.81
CA LEU A 24 8.08 13.60 -14.97
C LEU A 24 9.23 14.22 -15.78
N GLY A 25 10.47 13.79 -15.52
CA GLY A 25 11.64 14.29 -16.24
C GLY A 25 11.67 13.92 -17.72
N ILE A 26 11.16 12.72 -18.06
CA ILE A 26 11.18 12.21 -19.43
C ILE A 26 10.03 12.77 -20.29
N ILE A 27 8.83 12.87 -19.76
CA ILE A 27 7.61 13.13 -20.53
C ILE A 27 7.17 14.61 -20.47
N ASP A 28 7.23 15.23 -19.30
CA ASP A 28 6.78 16.63 -19.10
C ASP A 28 7.92 17.67 -19.21
N GLY A 29 9.11 17.29 -19.66
CA GLY A 29 10.24 18.18 -19.79
C GLY A 29 10.73 18.78 -18.44
N GLY A 30 10.41 18.14 -17.33
CA GLY A 30 10.93 18.49 -15.99
C GLY A 30 10.24 19.69 -15.32
N SER A 31 9.08 20.15 -15.81
CA SER A 31 8.35 21.25 -15.18
C SER A 31 7.59 20.76 -13.93
N LEU A 32 8.14 21.06 -12.76
CA LEU A 32 7.47 20.84 -11.48
C LEU A 32 6.45 21.96 -11.25
N ASN A 33 5.18 21.63 -11.43
CA ASN A 33 4.05 22.51 -11.14
C ASN A 33 3.40 22.13 -9.81
N ILE A 34 2.64 23.05 -9.22
CA ILE A 34 1.85 22.80 -7.99
C ILE A 34 0.95 21.57 -8.16
N ILE A 35 0.43 21.32 -9.35
CA ILE A 35 -0.41 20.16 -9.68
C ILE A 35 0.40 18.88 -9.62
N SER A 36 1.60 18.85 -10.18
CA SER A 36 2.50 17.69 -10.13
C SER A 36 2.86 17.31 -8.70
N LEU A 37 3.15 18.30 -7.86
CA LEU A 37 3.43 18.08 -6.43
C LEU A 37 2.20 17.60 -5.67
N SER A 38 1.02 18.11 -5.99
CA SER A 38 -0.24 17.65 -5.39
C SER A 38 -0.54 16.20 -5.78
N CYS A 39 -0.35 15.83 -7.04
CA CYS A 39 -0.49 14.45 -7.51
C CYS A 39 0.47 13.50 -6.79
N LEU A 40 1.74 13.89 -6.64
CA LEU A 40 2.73 13.12 -5.89
C LEU A 40 2.32 12.92 -4.43
N SER A 41 1.81 13.96 -3.77
CA SER A 41 1.34 13.87 -2.40
C SER A 41 0.18 12.88 -2.22
N ILE A 42 -0.81 12.91 -3.13
CA ILE A 42 -1.94 11.96 -3.14
C ILE A 42 -1.45 10.55 -3.45
N ALA A 43 -0.55 10.43 -4.41
CA ALA A 43 -0.04 9.14 -4.85
C ALA A 43 0.77 8.41 -3.77
N ILE A 44 1.52 9.13 -2.92
CA ILE A 44 2.27 8.52 -1.81
C ILE A 44 1.35 7.71 -0.92
N GLY A 45 0.16 8.22 -0.58
CA GLY A 45 -0.82 7.49 0.22
C GLY A 45 -1.20 6.15 -0.43
N ASN A 46 -1.59 6.16 -1.69
CA ASN A 46 -2.00 4.93 -2.40
C ASN A 46 -0.83 3.94 -2.59
N VAL A 47 0.39 4.44 -2.87
CA VAL A 47 1.59 3.60 -2.97
C VAL A 47 1.85 2.83 -1.68
N VAL A 48 1.70 3.52 -0.55
CA VAL A 48 1.89 2.92 0.77
C VAL A 48 0.83 1.87 1.05
N ASP A 49 -0.42 2.14 0.72
CA ASP A 49 -1.54 1.22 0.95
C ASP A 49 -1.37 -0.10 0.19
N ASP A 50 -1.03 -0.05 -1.10
CA ASP A 50 -0.74 -1.23 -1.91
C ASP A 50 0.42 -2.07 -1.33
N ALA A 51 1.50 -1.40 -0.91
CA ALA A 51 2.65 -2.06 -0.31
C ALA A 51 2.33 -2.68 1.05
N ILE A 52 1.50 -2.02 1.86
CA ILE A 52 1.05 -2.53 3.17
C ILE A 52 0.23 -3.81 3.00
N VAL A 53 -0.72 -3.83 2.06
CA VAL A 53 -1.56 -5.02 1.80
C VAL A 53 -0.71 -6.24 1.45
N VAL A 54 0.26 -6.09 0.55
CA VAL A 54 1.17 -7.18 0.17
C VAL A 54 2.04 -7.61 1.37
N LEU A 55 2.63 -6.65 2.08
CA LEU A 55 3.50 -6.90 3.22
C LEU A 55 2.77 -7.63 4.35
N GLU A 56 1.55 -7.21 4.68
CA GLU A 56 0.74 -7.80 5.75
C GLU A 56 0.40 -9.24 5.43
N ASN A 57 -0.01 -9.53 4.19
CA ASN A 57 -0.31 -10.89 3.78
C ASN A 57 0.93 -11.79 3.81
N VAL A 58 2.07 -11.31 3.32
CA VAL A 58 3.35 -12.04 3.41
C VAL A 58 3.75 -12.31 4.86
N THR A 59 3.60 -11.31 5.74
CA THR A 59 3.92 -11.45 7.16
C THR A 59 3.04 -12.50 7.83
N THR A 60 1.75 -12.51 7.52
CA THR A 60 0.79 -13.49 8.02
C THR A 60 1.16 -14.92 7.61
N HIS A 61 1.57 -15.13 6.36
CA HIS A 61 2.03 -16.45 5.89
C HIS A 61 3.33 -16.90 6.58
N ILE A 62 4.26 -15.99 6.83
CA ILE A 62 5.50 -16.28 7.58
C ILE A 62 5.17 -16.63 9.03
N GLU A 63 4.25 -15.91 9.68
CA GLU A 63 3.82 -16.19 11.07
C GLU A 63 3.14 -17.55 11.21
N ARG A 64 2.46 -18.01 10.15
CA ARG A 64 1.88 -19.35 10.05
C ARG A 64 2.92 -20.46 9.82
N GLY A 65 4.21 -20.12 9.70
CA GLY A 65 5.31 -21.07 9.59
C GLY A 65 5.80 -21.34 8.18
N SER A 66 5.33 -20.60 7.17
CA SER A 66 5.82 -20.72 5.80
C SER A 66 7.23 -20.17 5.65
N GLU A 67 8.03 -20.77 4.78
CA GLU A 67 9.36 -20.24 4.45
C GLU A 67 9.21 -18.85 3.78
N PRO A 68 10.06 -17.85 4.10
CA PRO A 68 9.92 -16.48 3.62
C PRO A 68 9.79 -16.34 2.10
N LYS A 69 10.52 -17.13 1.33
CA LYS A 69 10.41 -17.14 -0.13
C LYS A 69 9.07 -17.65 -0.63
N GLN A 70 8.60 -18.77 -0.07
CA GLN A 70 7.31 -19.35 -0.44
C GLN A 70 6.16 -18.46 0.03
N ALA A 71 6.26 -17.92 1.25
CA ALA A 71 5.30 -16.96 1.79
C ALA A 71 5.16 -15.73 0.88
N ALA A 72 6.27 -15.16 0.41
CA ALA A 72 6.26 -14.01 -0.49
C ALA A 72 5.54 -14.32 -1.81
N ILE A 73 5.78 -15.49 -2.42
CA ILE A 73 5.14 -15.89 -3.67
C ILE A 73 3.64 -16.15 -3.48
N HIS A 74 3.28 -16.97 -2.51
CA HIS A 74 1.87 -17.36 -2.31
C HIS A 74 1.02 -16.19 -1.85
N ALA A 75 1.50 -15.44 -0.85
CA ALA A 75 0.78 -14.28 -0.32
C ALA A 75 0.59 -13.19 -1.38
N THR A 76 1.61 -12.94 -2.21
CA THR A 76 1.48 -11.94 -3.29
C THR A 76 0.46 -12.38 -4.33
N ASN A 77 0.44 -13.65 -4.73
CA ASN A 77 -0.54 -14.17 -5.70
C ASN A 77 -1.99 -14.05 -5.17
N GLU A 78 -2.21 -14.25 -3.88
CA GLU A 78 -3.53 -14.10 -3.27
C GLU A 78 -4.07 -12.67 -3.35
N VAL A 79 -3.21 -11.67 -3.12
CA VAL A 79 -3.63 -10.27 -3.09
C VAL A 79 -3.45 -9.55 -4.42
N ALA A 80 -2.72 -10.12 -5.37
CA ALA A 80 -2.41 -9.49 -6.65
C ALA A 80 -3.68 -9.03 -7.39
N ILE A 81 -4.70 -9.87 -7.46
CA ILE A 81 -5.97 -9.56 -8.14
C ILE A 81 -6.65 -8.37 -7.44
N SER A 82 -6.65 -8.33 -6.11
CA SER A 82 -7.28 -7.24 -5.35
C SER A 82 -6.53 -5.92 -5.55
N VAL A 83 -5.20 -5.94 -5.54
CA VAL A 83 -4.36 -4.75 -5.77
C VAL A 83 -4.52 -4.25 -7.20
N ILE A 84 -4.52 -5.13 -8.20
CA ILE A 84 -4.75 -4.76 -9.60
C ILE A 84 -6.16 -4.17 -9.78
N ALA A 85 -7.18 -4.78 -9.19
CA ALA A 85 -8.56 -4.30 -9.27
C ALA A 85 -8.71 -2.90 -8.64
N SER A 86 -8.10 -2.66 -7.48
CA SER A 86 -8.04 -1.35 -6.83
C SER A 86 -7.41 -0.29 -7.75
N THR A 87 -6.25 -0.61 -8.33
CA THR A 87 -5.54 0.29 -9.26
C THR A 87 -6.36 0.58 -10.52
N LEU A 88 -6.99 -0.44 -11.11
CA LEU A 88 -7.86 -0.24 -12.28
C LEU A 88 -9.05 0.66 -11.96
N THR A 89 -9.62 0.53 -10.76
CA THR A 89 -10.71 1.41 -10.30
C THR A 89 -10.24 2.85 -10.19
N MET A 90 -9.05 3.09 -9.62
CA MET A 90 -8.47 4.43 -9.55
C MET A 90 -8.19 5.01 -10.94
N ILE A 91 -7.60 4.22 -11.84
CA ILE A 91 -7.36 4.63 -13.24
C ILE A 91 -8.70 4.97 -13.93
N ALA A 92 -9.74 4.17 -13.73
CA ALA A 92 -11.06 4.43 -14.33
C ALA A 92 -11.70 5.73 -13.82
N VAL A 93 -11.37 6.18 -12.61
CA VAL A 93 -11.81 7.47 -12.06
C VAL A 93 -11.00 8.64 -12.62
N PHE A 94 -9.67 8.49 -12.73
CA PHE A 94 -8.79 9.57 -13.17
C PHE A 94 -8.70 9.70 -14.69
N PHE A 95 -8.87 8.62 -15.43
CA PHE A 95 -8.80 8.63 -16.89
C PHE A 95 -9.79 9.60 -17.57
N PRO A 96 -11.07 9.69 -17.19
CA PRO A 96 -12.01 10.66 -17.75
C PRO A 96 -11.58 12.13 -17.58
N LEU A 97 -10.80 12.45 -16.53
CA LEU A 97 -10.28 13.81 -16.34
C LEU A 97 -9.33 14.24 -17.46
N THR A 98 -8.70 13.27 -18.14
CA THR A 98 -7.82 13.55 -19.28
C THR A 98 -8.58 14.05 -20.51
N MET A 99 -9.89 13.81 -20.56
CA MET A 99 -10.76 14.17 -21.69
C MET A 99 -11.49 15.51 -21.50
N VAL A 100 -11.32 16.15 -20.35
CA VAL A 100 -11.94 17.47 -20.08
C VAL A 100 -11.35 18.54 -21.00
N SER A 101 -12.22 19.32 -21.66
CA SER A 101 -11.87 20.41 -22.57
C SER A 101 -11.93 21.75 -21.85
N GLY A 102 -11.28 22.77 -22.45
CA GLY A 102 -11.30 24.14 -21.92
C GLY A 102 -10.07 24.49 -21.09
N MET A 103 -10.08 25.70 -20.51
CA MET A 103 -8.94 26.25 -19.76
C MET A 103 -8.61 25.40 -18.52
N SER A 104 -9.62 24.89 -17.82
CA SER A 104 -9.45 23.92 -16.71
C SER A 104 -9.04 22.54 -17.22
N GLY A 105 -9.32 22.20 -18.47
CA GLY A 105 -8.99 20.90 -19.07
C GLY A 105 -7.49 20.63 -19.13
N VAL A 106 -6.67 21.67 -19.29
CA VAL A 106 -5.20 21.54 -19.29
C VAL A 106 -4.72 21.03 -17.93
N LEU A 107 -5.26 21.58 -16.85
CA LEU A 107 -4.92 21.20 -15.48
C LEU A 107 -5.40 19.77 -15.17
N PHE A 108 -6.65 19.46 -15.53
CA PHE A 108 -7.22 18.13 -15.27
C PHE A 108 -6.56 17.04 -16.12
N ARG A 109 -6.17 17.35 -17.35
CA ARG A 109 -5.45 16.41 -18.22
C ARG A 109 -4.09 16.04 -17.62
N GLN A 110 -3.33 17.02 -17.15
CA GLN A 110 -2.04 16.78 -16.50
C GLN A 110 -2.22 15.93 -15.25
N LEU A 111 -3.19 16.28 -14.38
CA LEU A 111 -3.53 15.54 -13.18
C LEU A 111 -3.92 14.08 -13.50
N GLY A 112 -4.83 13.89 -14.46
CA GLY A 112 -5.33 12.56 -14.85
C GLY A 112 -4.22 11.65 -15.38
N TRP A 113 -3.39 12.14 -16.31
CA TRP A 113 -2.27 11.36 -16.84
C TRP A 113 -1.24 11.01 -15.77
N MET A 114 -0.84 11.98 -14.96
CA MET A 114 0.11 11.73 -13.88
C MET A 114 -0.40 10.68 -12.90
N MET A 115 -1.65 10.80 -12.45
CA MET A 115 -2.23 9.83 -11.51
C MET A 115 -2.28 8.42 -12.12
N CYS A 116 -2.72 8.28 -13.37
CA CYS A 116 -2.75 6.97 -14.04
C CYS A 116 -1.37 6.30 -14.09
N VAL A 117 -0.33 7.07 -14.42
CA VAL A 117 1.03 6.53 -14.53
C VAL A 117 1.58 6.18 -13.14
N ILE A 118 1.45 7.09 -12.17
CA ILE A 118 1.96 6.84 -10.83
C ILE A 118 1.28 5.61 -10.21
N MET A 119 -0.04 5.46 -10.37
CA MET A 119 -0.77 4.29 -9.91
C MET A 119 -0.28 3.00 -10.56
N THR A 120 -0.05 3.00 -11.87
CA THR A 120 0.47 1.83 -12.59
C THR A 120 1.88 1.45 -12.08
N VAL A 121 2.78 2.42 -11.95
CA VAL A 121 4.13 2.21 -11.41
C VAL A 121 4.09 1.71 -9.98
N SER A 122 3.20 2.28 -9.14
CA SER A 122 2.97 1.85 -7.77
C SER A 122 2.59 0.39 -7.68
N THR A 123 1.60 -0.04 -8.46
CA THR A 123 1.14 -1.43 -8.46
C THR A 123 2.24 -2.40 -8.89
N VAL A 124 2.98 -2.06 -9.95
CA VAL A 124 4.13 -2.88 -10.38
C VAL A 124 5.19 -2.96 -9.28
N SER A 125 5.48 -1.85 -8.61
CA SER A 125 6.43 -1.83 -7.49
C SER A 125 5.92 -2.64 -6.30
N ALA A 126 4.65 -2.52 -5.94
CA ALA A 126 4.04 -3.26 -4.83
C ALA A 126 4.05 -4.78 -5.08
N LEU A 127 3.78 -5.21 -6.31
CA LEU A 127 3.72 -6.64 -6.66
C LEU A 127 5.09 -7.26 -6.98
N SER A 128 6.12 -6.45 -7.29
CA SER A 128 7.47 -6.94 -7.62
C SER A 128 8.47 -6.67 -6.51
N PHE A 129 8.61 -5.40 -6.13
CA PHE A 129 9.63 -4.96 -5.18
C PHE A 129 9.31 -5.37 -3.75
N THR A 130 8.06 -5.18 -3.31
CA THR A 130 7.65 -5.50 -1.92
C THR A 130 7.84 -6.98 -1.59
N PRO A 131 7.38 -7.96 -2.39
CA PRO A 131 7.61 -9.38 -2.08
C PRO A 131 9.08 -9.77 -2.16
N MET A 132 9.87 -9.17 -3.06
CA MET A 132 11.31 -9.40 -3.11
C MET A 132 12.00 -8.96 -1.82
N MET A 133 11.69 -7.78 -1.32
CA MET A 133 12.22 -7.27 -0.06
C MET A 133 11.74 -8.10 1.13
N CYS A 134 10.49 -8.55 1.11
CA CYS A 134 9.93 -9.43 2.13
C CYS A 134 10.69 -10.77 2.18
N ALA A 135 10.95 -11.39 1.04
CA ALA A 135 11.68 -12.65 0.95
C ALA A 135 13.12 -12.55 1.50
N GLN A 136 13.76 -11.38 1.35
CA GLN A 136 15.14 -11.16 1.80
C GLN A 136 15.24 -10.69 3.25
N LEU A 137 14.37 -9.79 3.68
CA LEU A 137 14.46 -9.12 4.98
C LEU A 137 13.62 -9.78 6.06
N LEU A 138 12.47 -10.40 5.73
CA LEU A 138 11.66 -11.10 6.69
C LEU A 138 12.23 -12.50 6.96
N ARG A 139 12.45 -12.78 8.24
CA ARG A 139 12.84 -14.12 8.74
C ARG A 139 11.94 -14.46 9.92
N LEU A 140 11.62 -15.74 10.08
CA LEU A 140 10.97 -16.25 11.27
C LEU A 140 11.80 -15.86 12.51
N GLN A 141 11.31 -14.95 13.31
CA GLN A 141 11.92 -14.62 14.61
C GLN A 141 11.43 -15.62 15.66
N LYS A 142 12.29 -16.58 15.98
CA LYS A 142 12.04 -17.56 17.04
C LYS A 142 12.13 -17.01 18.48
N LYS A 143 12.54 -15.74 18.67
CA LYS A 143 12.62 -15.09 20.02
C LYS A 143 12.32 -13.60 19.91
N GLN A 144 11.18 -13.19 20.47
CA GLN A 144 10.93 -11.78 20.78
C GLN A 144 11.83 -11.38 21.97
N SER A 145 12.57 -10.28 21.80
CA SER A 145 13.33 -9.69 22.91
C SER A 145 12.36 -9.21 23.99
N LYS A 146 12.56 -9.69 25.24
CA LYS A 146 11.73 -9.36 26.40
C LYS A 146 11.54 -7.87 26.65
N MET A 147 12.49 -7.05 26.21
CA MET A 147 12.47 -5.60 26.41
C MET A 147 11.41 -4.88 25.52
N PHE A 148 11.12 -5.42 24.34
CA PHE A 148 10.07 -4.88 23.43
C PHE A 148 8.66 -5.24 23.90
N VAL A 149 8.49 -6.38 24.57
CA VAL A 149 7.19 -6.84 25.07
C VAL A 149 6.65 -5.89 26.12
N THR A 150 7.49 -5.35 27.01
CA THR A 150 7.05 -4.51 28.14
C THR A 150 6.52 -3.14 27.69
N LEU A 151 7.10 -2.54 26.64
CA LEU A 151 6.63 -1.25 26.12
C LEU A 151 5.39 -1.38 25.21
N TYR A 152 5.20 -2.58 24.61
CA TYR A 152 4.14 -2.83 23.63
C TYR A 152 2.85 -3.37 24.27
N THR A 153 2.94 -3.93 25.46
CA THR A 153 1.81 -4.56 26.17
C THR A 153 0.62 -3.60 26.41
N PRO A 154 0.81 -2.32 26.82
CA PRO A 154 -0.33 -1.43 27.04
C PRO A 154 -1.06 -1.06 25.75
N ILE A 155 -0.31 -0.87 24.64
CA ILE A 155 -0.90 -0.53 23.33
C ILE A 155 -1.65 -1.75 22.77
N GLN A 156 -1.08 -2.94 22.93
CA GLN A 156 -1.71 -4.16 22.46
C GLN A 156 -3.00 -4.48 23.24
N ARG A 157 -3.03 -4.25 24.54
CA ARG A 157 -4.26 -4.39 25.35
C ARG A 157 -5.36 -3.40 24.93
N ALA A 158 -4.99 -2.18 24.54
CA ALA A 158 -5.95 -1.20 24.03
C ALA A 158 -6.51 -1.62 22.66
N LEU A 159 -5.67 -2.16 21.78
CA LEU A 159 -6.09 -2.70 20.48
C LEU A 159 -6.94 -3.96 20.63
N ASP A 160 -6.54 -4.90 21.48
CA ASP A 160 -7.33 -6.09 21.79
C ASP A 160 -8.70 -5.74 22.40
N GLY A 161 -8.74 -4.69 23.23
CA GLY A 161 -10.00 -4.15 23.76
C GLY A 161 -10.91 -3.55 22.67
N LEU A 162 -10.33 -2.85 21.68
CA LEU A 162 -11.05 -2.35 20.51
C LEU A 162 -11.57 -3.49 19.63
N ASP A 163 -10.78 -4.53 19.42
CA ASP A 163 -11.18 -5.70 18.64
C ASP A 163 -12.36 -6.44 19.28
N VAL A 164 -12.32 -6.66 20.58
CA VAL A 164 -13.43 -7.26 21.34
C VAL A 164 -14.67 -6.38 21.30
N TRP A 165 -14.52 -5.07 21.44
CA TRP A 165 -15.64 -4.13 21.34
C TRP A 165 -16.25 -4.15 19.93
N TYR A 166 -15.41 -4.15 18.89
CA TYR A 166 -15.85 -4.22 17.49
C TYR A 166 -16.56 -5.54 17.18
N GLN A 167 -16.01 -6.68 17.61
CA GLN A 167 -16.64 -8.00 17.46
C GLN A 167 -18.01 -8.05 18.11
N ASN A 168 -18.15 -7.50 19.33
CA ASN A 168 -19.43 -7.43 20.03
C ASN A 168 -20.45 -6.57 19.27
N ARG A 169 -20.03 -5.44 18.71
CA ARG A 169 -20.89 -4.57 17.90
C ARG A 169 -21.27 -5.23 16.58
N LEU A 170 -20.32 -5.89 15.93
CA LEU A 170 -20.60 -6.65 14.71
C LEU A 170 -21.59 -7.79 14.94
N ASN A 171 -21.38 -8.58 15.98
CA ASN A 171 -22.28 -9.64 16.38
C ASN A 171 -23.69 -9.11 16.71
N TRP A 172 -23.79 -7.96 17.37
CA TRP A 172 -25.05 -7.31 17.63
C TRP A 172 -25.74 -6.88 16.33
N ALA A 173 -25.01 -6.23 15.41
CA ALA A 173 -25.52 -5.78 14.11
C ALA A 173 -25.99 -6.95 13.23
N VAL A 174 -25.21 -8.04 13.20
CA VAL A 174 -25.55 -9.25 12.42
C VAL A 174 -26.78 -9.95 13.01
N ARG A 175 -26.93 -9.94 14.33
CA ARG A 175 -28.04 -10.58 15.03
C ARG A 175 -29.36 -9.79 14.91
N HIS A 176 -29.28 -8.48 14.65
CA HIS A 176 -30.44 -7.59 14.47
C HIS A 176 -30.67 -7.20 13.00
N ARG A 177 -30.35 -8.09 12.06
CA ARG A 177 -30.53 -7.87 10.62
C ARG A 177 -31.98 -7.79 10.15
N LEU A 178 -32.97 -7.95 11.03
CA LEU A 178 -34.41 -8.02 10.69
C LEU A 178 -35.23 -7.17 11.67
N THR A 179 -35.08 -5.86 11.58
CA THR A 179 -36.13 -4.89 11.87
C THR A 179 -35.99 -3.70 10.95
#